data_11b183d95cdf07a72834d98495363be4
#
_entry.id   11b183d95cdf07a72834d98495363be4
#
_cell.length_a   1.000
_cell.length_b   1.000
_cell.length_c   1.000
_cell.angle_alpha   90.00
_cell.angle_beta   90.00
_cell.angle_gamma   90.00
#
_symmetry.space_group_name_H-M   'P 1'
#
loop_
_entity.id
_entity.type
_entity.pdbx_description
1 polymer ?
#
loop_
_entity_poly.entity_id
_entity_poly.type
_entity_poly.pdbx_seq_one_letter_code
_entity_poly.pdbx_strand_id
1 'polypeptide(L)'
;MRSLLSQRWPDAQLAGLEGVRGDASSRRYLRARLDGGASDCPETAIVMLMEDAGVALSSDELSVFGDDGPRELPFVNVWRFLSTRTDALPEIYRVADDSTAMVLEDVGDTPLWDAATAPGADPEAVFGRALDLLADLQASAADDGSGCYAFKQSFDERLFRWEFEHFIEYGLDPEASAGALTECRAELARLADRLAALPRVFCHRDYHAWNLHLHRSRIRVIDFQDALLAPALYDVASLLTDRITPRLIDPSLEASLITRYAQHAGVPADRAREEYNLCAFQRVLKVVGRFNFLAEVKGKPAYAAMLPDVVPTAREFAARIDGVPATRELLQSAVKAGQAREAAL
;
A
#
# COMPACT_ATOMS: atom_id res chain seq x y z
N MET A 1 13.08 -16.14 19.31
CA MET A 1 11.76 -15.56 19.71
C MET A 1 11.60 -15.45 21.23
N ARG A 2 11.50 -16.57 22.03
CA ARG A 2 11.37 -16.47 23.50
C ARG A 2 12.47 -15.62 24.13
N SER A 3 13.72 -15.81 23.68
CA SER A 3 14.87 -15.01 24.11
C SER A 3 14.67 -13.51 23.83
N LEU A 4 14.08 -13.16 22.69
CA LEU A 4 13.85 -11.78 22.29
C LEU A 4 12.83 -11.08 23.20
N LEU A 5 11.73 -11.76 23.54
CA LEU A 5 10.71 -11.26 24.48
C LEU A 5 11.28 -11.12 25.89
N SER A 6 12.03 -12.12 26.39
CA SER A 6 12.65 -12.06 27.73
C SER A 6 13.78 -11.04 27.85
N GLN A 7 14.45 -10.69 26.75
CA GLN A 7 15.42 -9.57 26.74
C GLN A 7 14.73 -8.21 26.91
N ARG A 8 13.49 -8.06 26.42
CA ARG A 8 12.73 -6.80 26.56
C ARG A 8 11.93 -6.76 27.88
N TRP A 9 11.33 -7.88 28.26
CA TRP A 9 10.53 -8.04 29.50
C TRP A 9 10.95 -9.31 30.26
N PRO A 10 12.00 -9.23 31.09
CA PRO A 10 12.55 -10.41 31.76
C PRO A 10 11.57 -11.16 32.66
N ASP A 11 10.65 -10.40 33.28
CA ASP A 11 9.69 -10.94 34.25
C ASP A 11 8.39 -11.41 33.60
N ALA A 12 8.20 -11.15 32.30
CA ALA A 12 7.00 -11.56 31.57
C ALA A 12 7.08 -13.02 31.15
N GLN A 13 5.96 -13.73 31.24
CA GLN A 13 5.81 -15.11 30.78
C GLN A 13 5.03 -15.13 29.45
N LEU A 14 5.53 -15.92 28.49
CA LEU A 14 4.81 -16.16 27.25
C LEU A 14 3.67 -17.15 27.50
N ALA A 15 2.46 -16.63 27.63
CA ALA A 15 1.24 -17.40 27.91
C ALA A 15 0.63 -18.04 26.67
N GLY A 16 0.87 -17.46 25.48
CA GLY A 16 0.32 -17.99 24.23
C GLY A 16 1.01 -17.40 23.02
N LEU A 17 0.87 -18.11 21.88
CA LEU A 17 1.39 -17.68 20.59
C LEU A 17 0.42 -18.11 19.51
N GLU A 18 -0.08 -17.16 18.72
CA GLU A 18 -0.99 -17.43 17.61
C GLU A 18 -0.51 -16.78 16.32
N GLY A 19 -0.78 -17.43 15.18
CA GLY A 19 -0.45 -16.88 13.86
C GLY A 19 -1.39 -15.73 13.52
N VAL A 20 -0.82 -14.58 13.14
CA VAL A 20 -1.58 -13.48 12.53
C VAL A 20 -1.54 -13.64 11.02
N ARG A 21 -2.68 -13.50 10.36
CA ARG A 21 -2.73 -13.57 8.89
C ARG A 21 -1.93 -12.41 8.32
N GLY A 22 -0.87 -12.74 7.57
CA GLY A 22 -0.12 -11.79 6.74
C GLY A 22 -0.61 -11.85 5.30
N ASP A 23 -0.45 -10.79 4.56
CA ASP A 23 -0.74 -10.72 3.12
C ASP A 23 0.41 -11.37 2.29
N ALA A 24 0.64 -11.02 1.06
CA ALA A 24 1.54 -11.65 0.08
C ALA A 24 3.05 -11.75 0.47
N SER A 25 3.45 -11.20 1.61
CA SER A 25 4.83 -11.11 2.09
C SER A 25 5.44 -12.47 2.48
N SER A 26 6.79 -12.59 2.41
CA SER A 26 7.58 -13.69 3.00
C SER A 26 7.69 -13.58 4.54
N ARG A 27 7.22 -12.49 5.14
CA ARG A 27 7.25 -12.27 6.58
C ARG A 27 6.15 -13.09 7.26
N ARG A 28 6.45 -13.63 8.44
CA ARG A 28 5.48 -14.32 9.29
C ARG A 28 5.23 -13.49 10.54
N TYR A 29 3.96 -13.31 10.87
CA TYR A 29 3.54 -12.55 12.04
C TYR A 29 2.91 -13.48 13.07
N LEU A 30 3.34 -13.35 14.32
CA LEU A 30 2.82 -14.11 15.45
C LEU A 30 2.43 -13.13 16.55
N ARG A 31 1.22 -13.27 17.09
CA ARG A 31 0.80 -12.55 18.29
C ARG A 31 1.25 -13.33 19.51
N ALA A 32 2.10 -12.73 20.31
CA ALA A 32 2.52 -13.25 21.61
C ALA A 32 1.61 -12.67 22.69
N ARG A 33 1.00 -13.53 23.51
CA ARG A 33 0.30 -13.13 24.73
C ARG A 33 1.28 -13.21 25.89
N LEU A 34 1.37 -12.14 26.67
CA LEU A 34 2.33 -11.99 27.77
C LEU A 34 1.57 -11.86 29.08
N ASP A 35 1.95 -12.66 30.08
CA ASP A 35 1.42 -12.59 31.44
C ASP A 35 2.55 -12.17 32.40
N GLY A 36 2.21 -11.35 33.38
CA GLY A 36 3.20 -10.80 34.31
C GLY A 36 4.15 -9.81 33.63
N GLY A 37 5.09 -9.30 34.38
CA GLY A 37 6.07 -8.33 33.90
C GLY A 37 5.91 -6.97 34.54
N ALA A 38 6.82 -6.07 34.18
CA ALA A 38 6.81 -4.67 34.61
C ALA A 38 5.61 -3.92 34.02
N SER A 39 5.30 -2.73 34.56
CA SER A 39 4.17 -1.90 34.14
C SER A 39 4.19 -1.45 32.67
N ASP A 40 5.34 -1.55 31.99
CA ASP A 40 5.53 -1.26 30.57
C ASP A 40 5.38 -2.50 29.67
N CYS A 41 5.11 -3.69 30.25
CA CYS A 41 4.88 -4.90 29.47
C CYS A 41 3.43 -4.92 28.97
N PRO A 42 3.20 -4.99 27.63
CA PRO A 42 1.85 -5.08 27.10
C PRO A 42 1.28 -6.50 27.28
N GLU A 43 -0.04 -6.63 27.27
CA GLU A 43 -0.73 -7.94 27.29
C GLU A 43 -0.45 -8.75 26.01
N THR A 44 -0.27 -8.03 24.88
CA THR A 44 0.05 -8.65 23.59
C THR A 44 1.13 -7.87 22.86
N ALA A 45 1.94 -8.59 22.07
CA ALA A 45 2.94 -8.02 21.18
C ALA A 45 2.99 -8.84 19.88
N ILE A 46 3.33 -8.18 18.78
CA ILE A 46 3.55 -8.86 17.49
C ILE A 46 5.02 -9.24 17.35
N VAL A 47 5.28 -10.51 17.06
CA VAL A 47 6.61 -10.99 16.66
C VAL A 47 6.60 -11.16 15.15
N MET A 48 7.33 -10.31 14.46
CA MET A 48 7.58 -10.42 13.03
C MET A 48 8.84 -11.27 12.82
N LEU A 49 8.71 -12.33 12.04
CA LEU A 49 9.81 -13.22 11.64
C LEU A 49 10.12 -13.00 10.17
N MET A 50 11.38 -12.90 9.84
CA MET A 50 11.90 -12.77 8.48
C MET A 50 12.74 -14.00 8.16
N GLU A 51 12.50 -14.61 7.00
CA GLU A 51 13.25 -15.83 6.61
C GLU A 51 14.70 -15.51 6.25
N ASP A 52 14.97 -14.29 5.74
CA ASP A 52 16.32 -13.80 5.45
C ASP A 52 16.35 -12.27 5.58
N ALA A 53 17.36 -11.72 6.25
CA ALA A 53 17.56 -10.28 6.37
C ALA A 53 17.75 -9.59 4.98
N GLY A 54 18.26 -10.34 3.98
CA GLY A 54 18.42 -9.88 2.60
C GLY A 54 17.13 -9.87 1.78
N VAL A 55 16.16 -10.76 2.09
CA VAL A 55 14.90 -10.92 1.33
C VAL A 55 13.86 -9.83 1.66
N ALA A 56 14.02 -9.13 2.78
CA ALA A 56 13.18 -7.98 3.10
C ALA A 56 13.26 -6.84 2.06
N LEU A 57 14.14 -6.97 1.08
CA LEU A 57 14.43 -5.99 0.03
C LEU A 57 13.86 -6.34 -1.33
N SER A 58 13.40 -7.56 -1.52
CA SER A 58 12.94 -8.02 -2.82
C SER A 58 11.44 -7.76 -2.99
N SER A 59 11.02 -6.51 -3.05
CA SER A 59 10.07 -6.26 -4.12
C SER A 59 10.90 -6.22 -5.40
N ASP A 60 10.60 -7.06 -6.37
CA ASP A 60 11.22 -7.06 -7.72
C ASP A 60 11.17 -5.66 -8.37
N GLU A 61 10.47 -4.75 -7.74
CA GLU A 61 10.20 -3.36 -8.11
C GLU A 61 11.26 -2.37 -7.60
N LEU A 62 12.09 -2.74 -6.62
CA LEU A 62 12.95 -1.81 -5.91
C LEU A 62 14.43 -2.22 -5.90
N SER A 63 14.95 -2.81 -6.99
CA SER A 63 16.42 -3.01 -7.16
C SER A 63 17.17 -1.66 -7.30
N VAL A 64 16.89 -0.72 -6.38
CA VAL A 64 17.42 0.65 -6.42
C VAL A 64 18.68 0.79 -5.59
N PHE A 65 18.99 -0.20 -4.73
CA PHE A 65 20.11 -0.10 -3.82
C PHE A 65 21.45 -0.55 -4.39
N GLY A 66 21.54 -0.84 -5.70
CA GLY A 66 22.80 -1.28 -6.33
C GLY A 66 23.46 -2.48 -5.59
N ASP A 67 24.71 -2.72 -5.88
CA ASP A 67 25.48 -3.84 -5.28
C ASP A 67 25.73 -3.70 -3.78
N ASP A 68 25.62 -2.49 -3.20
CA ASP A 68 25.89 -2.24 -1.78
C ASP A 68 24.73 -2.56 -0.85
N GLY A 69 23.51 -2.76 -1.39
CA GLY A 69 22.30 -3.01 -0.60
C GLY A 69 22.05 -1.99 0.53
N PRO A 70 20.94 -2.05 1.25
CA PRO A 70 20.74 -1.21 2.44
C PRO A 70 21.55 -1.74 3.61
N ARG A 71 22.19 -0.81 4.33
CA ARG A 71 22.97 -1.11 5.53
C ARG A 71 22.12 -1.44 6.76
N GLU A 72 20.83 -1.27 6.66
CA GLU A 72 19.84 -1.42 7.73
C GLU A 72 18.52 -1.92 7.15
N LEU A 73 17.73 -2.63 7.95
CA LEU A 73 16.38 -3.03 7.54
C LEU A 73 15.54 -1.81 7.16
N PRO A 74 14.95 -1.75 5.95
CA PRO A 74 14.09 -0.64 5.54
C PRO A 74 12.99 -0.33 6.55
N PHE A 75 12.39 -1.36 7.16
CA PHE A 75 11.39 -1.20 8.21
C PHE A 75 11.92 -0.35 9.38
N VAL A 76 13.11 -0.65 9.89
CA VAL A 76 13.73 0.08 11.01
C VAL A 76 14.15 1.48 10.59
N ASN A 77 14.73 1.61 9.38
CA ASN A 77 15.17 2.90 8.86
C ASN A 77 14.01 3.89 8.69
N VAL A 78 12.95 3.47 8.01
CA VAL A 78 11.76 4.32 7.79
C VAL A 78 11.02 4.58 9.11
N TRP A 79 10.89 3.56 9.98
CA TRP A 79 10.29 3.73 11.30
C TRP A 79 11.01 4.79 12.13
N ARG A 80 12.34 4.76 12.19
CA ARG A 80 13.14 5.72 12.96
C ARG A 80 12.90 7.17 12.49
N PHE A 81 12.77 7.35 11.19
CA PHE A 81 12.46 8.67 10.62
C PHE A 81 11.04 9.12 10.98
N LEU A 82 10.05 8.25 10.79
CA LEU A 82 8.65 8.60 10.98
C LEU A 82 8.24 8.70 12.46
N SER A 83 8.80 7.87 13.35
CA SER A 83 8.44 7.83 14.77
C SER A 83 8.71 9.13 15.53
N THR A 84 9.54 10.01 14.99
CA THR A 84 9.76 11.36 15.54
C THR A 84 8.76 12.40 15.00
N ARG A 85 7.87 12.02 14.07
CA ARG A 85 6.96 12.92 13.34
C ARG A 85 5.49 12.55 13.51
N THR A 86 5.21 11.31 13.87
CA THR A 86 3.86 10.83 14.09
C THR A 86 3.84 9.74 15.18
N ASP A 87 2.75 9.68 15.94
CA ASP A 87 2.44 8.60 16.88
C ASP A 87 1.58 7.50 16.26
N ALA A 88 1.36 7.57 14.94
CA ALA A 88 0.52 6.61 14.23
C ALA A 88 1.20 5.27 13.94
N LEU A 89 2.51 5.14 14.11
CA LEU A 89 3.22 3.88 13.84
C LEU A 89 3.18 2.94 15.05
N PRO A 90 3.21 1.61 14.82
CA PRO A 90 3.48 0.66 15.90
C PRO A 90 4.88 0.90 16.49
N GLU A 91 5.00 0.78 17.81
CA GLU A 91 6.30 0.85 18.48
C GLU A 91 7.14 -0.38 18.12
N ILE A 92 8.45 -0.19 17.94
CA ILE A 92 9.42 -1.28 17.86
C ILE A 92 10.00 -1.52 19.25
N TYR A 93 9.58 -2.58 19.91
CA TYR A 93 10.07 -2.90 21.25
C TYR A 93 11.47 -3.50 21.23
N ARG A 94 11.78 -4.31 20.22
CA ARG A 94 13.08 -4.97 20.08
C ARG A 94 13.31 -5.44 18.64
N VAL A 95 14.56 -5.35 18.19
CA VAL A 95 15.05 -5.99 16.96
C VAL A 95 16.08 -7.05 17.37
N ALA A 96 16.03 -8.23 16.78
CA ALA A 96 17.04 -9.26 16.96
C ALA A 96 18.40 -8.82 16.38
N ASP A 97 19.49 -9.20 17.01
CA ASP A 97 20.83 -8.78 16.61
C ASP A 97 21.21 -9.28 15.19
N ASP A 98 20.64 -10.41 14.77
CA ASP A 98 20.77 -10.97 13.42
C ASP A 98 19.73 -10.45 12.42
N SER A 99 18.89 -9.52 12.84
CA SER A 99 17.83 -8.93 12.04
C SER A 99 16.78 -9.91 11.48
N THR A 100 16.69 -11.12 12.02
CA THR A 100 15.73 -12.15 11.56
C THR A 100 14.37 -12.05 12.24
N ALA A 101 14.26 -11.27 13.32
CA ALA A 101 13.01 -11.08 14.05
C ALA A 101 12.90 -9.69 14.68
N MET A 102 11.67 -9.22 14.83
CA MET A 102 11.34 -8.00 15.58
C MET A 102 10.14 -8.23 16.51
N VAL A 103 10.12 -7.51 17.64
CA VAL A 103 8.95 -7.42 18.53
C VAL A 103 8.37 -6.04 18.38
N LEU A 104 7.10 -5.99 17.99
CA LEU A 104 6.36 -4.77 17.66
C LEU A 104 5.13 -4.62 18.57
N GLU A 105 4.65 -3.40 18.69
CA GLU A 105 3.34 -3.13 19.28
C GLU A 105 2.24 -3.86 18.49
N ASP A 106 1.31 -4.46 19.23
CA ASP A 106 0.09 -5.01 18.67
C ASP A 106 -0.95 -3.92 18.50
N VAL A 107 -1.21 -3.54 17.27
CA VAL A 107 -2.19 -2.51 16.91
C VAL A 107 -3.61 -3.04 16.73
N GLY A 108 -3.85 -4.30 17.12
CA GLY A 108 -5.15 -4.96 17.05
C GLY A 108 -5.52 -5.44 15.65
N ASP A 109 -6.77 -5.92 15.52
CA ASP A 109 -7.30 -6.61 14.34
C ASP A 109 -8.47 -5.85 13.68
N THR A 110 -8.53 -4.53 13.84
CA THR A 110 -9.60 -3.72 13.24
C THR A 110 -9.04 -2.85 12.13
N PRO A 111 -8.94 -3.34 10.89
CA PRO A 111 -8.56 -2.50 9.78
C PRO A 111 -9.58 -1.38 9.56
N LEU A 112 -9.15 -0.30 8.93
CA LEU A 112 -10.00 0.87 8.67
C LEU A 112 -11.27 0.50 7.88
N TRP A 113 -11.15 -0.50 6.99
CA TRP A 113 -12.30 -1.05 6.28
C TRP A 113 -13.39 -1.55 7.24
N ASP A 114 -13.04 -2.37 8.22
CA ASP A 114 -13.99 -2.93 9.18
C ASP A 114 -14.60 -1.82 10.06
N ALA A 115 -13.78 -0.83 10.42
CA ALA A 115 -14.26 0.34 11.16
C ALA A 115 -15.26 1.19 10.34
N ALA A 116 -15.04 1.33 9.03
CA ALA A 116 -15.91 2.12 8.14
C ALA A 116 -17.19 1.40 7.76
N THR A 117 -17.20 0.06 7.82
CA THR A 117 -18.35 -0.79 7.47
C THR A 117 -19.11 -1.31 8.69
N ALA A 118 -18.67 -0.98 9.90
CA ALA A 118 -19.34 -1.36 11.14
C ALA A 118 -20.78 -0.77 11.21
N PRO A 119 -21.74 -1.47 11.84
CA PRO A 119 -23.08 -0.95 12.01
C PRO A 119 -23.09 0.43 12.66
N GLY A 120 -23.69 1.42 11.99
CA GLY A 120 -23.75 2.81 12.46
C GLY A 120 -22.48 3.63 12.27
N ALA A 121 -21.48 3.10 11.58
CA ALA A 121 -20.29 3.86 11.20
C ALA A 121 -20.64 4.97 10.19
N ASP A 122 -19.84 6.02 10.22
CA ASP A 122 -19.83 7.09 9.22
C ASP A 122 -18.55 6.94 8.37
N PRO A 123 -18.66 6.39 7.14
CA PRO A 123 -17.50 6.23 6.26
C PRO A 123 -16.78 7.55 5.95
N GLU A 124 -17.51 8.65 5.79
CA GLU A 124 -16.89 9.95 5.53
C GLU A 124 -16.00 10.40 6.69
N ALA A 125 -16.48 10.25 7.91
CA ALA A 125 -15.69 10.58 9.10
C ALA A 125 -14.48 9.64 9.26
N VAL A 126 -14.63 8.34 8.98
CA VAL A 126 -13.55 7.34 9.12
C VAL A 126 -12.45 7.57 8.07
N PHE A 127 -12.80 7.66 6.79
CA PHE A 127 -11.85 7.91 5.70
C PHE A 127 -11.27 9.32 5.77
N GLY A 128 -12.09 10.32 6.16
CA GLY A 128 -11.63 11.69 6.36
C GLY A 128 -10.51 11.80 7.38
N ARG A 129 -10.61 11.11 8.53
CA ARG A 129 -9.53 11.06 9.54
C ARG A 129 -8.25 10.43 8.99
N ALA A 130 -8.38 9.41 8.14
CA ALA A 130 -7.21 8.80 7.50
C ALA A 130 -6.53 9.75 6.52
N LEU A 131 -7.30 10.56 5.79
CA LEU A 131 -6.76 11.57 4.88
C LEU A 131 -6.12 12.75 5.62
N ASP A 132 -6.69 13.19 6.75
CA ASP A 132 -6.06 14.20 7.61
C ASP A 132 -4.70 13.71 8.12
N LEU A 133 -4.64 12.48 8.64
CA LEU A 133 -3.39 11.86 9.07
C LEU A 133 -2.36 11.77 7.93
N LEU A 134 -2.80 11.42 6.71
CA LEU A 134 -1.93 11.36 5.54
C LEU A 134 -1.35 12.74 5.20
N ALA A 135 -2.18 13.79 5.20
CA ALA A 135 -1.74 15.15 4.90
C ALA A 135 -0.74 15.65 5.95
N ASP A 136 -0.99 15.40 7.24
CA ASP A 136 -0.06 15.73 8.34
C ASP A 136 1.28 14.99 8.19
N LEU A 137 1.22 13.70 7.85
CA LEU A 137 2.41 12.88 7.63
C LEU A 137 3.24 13.39 6.46
N GLN A 138 2.62 13.69 5.32
CA GLN A 138 3.29 14.24 4.14
C GLN A 138 3.88 15.63 4.41
N ALA A 139 3.18 16.47 5.15
CA ALA A 139 3.67 17.81 5.53
C ALA A 139 4.87 17.75 6.47
N SER A 140 4.91 16.78 7.39
CA SER A 140 6.00 16.62 8.38
C SER A 140 7.20 15.85 7.86
N ALA A 141 7.02 15.01 6.82
CA ALA A 141 8.04 14.11 6.29
C ALA A 141 8.81 14.75 5.13
N ALA A 142 9.65 15.75 5.44
CA ALA A 142 10.63 16.29 4.52
C ALA A 142 12.00 15.63 4.73
N ASP A 143 12.82 15.52 3.66
CA ASP A 143 14.19 15.03 3.78
C ASP A 143 15.02 15.97 4.66
N ASP A 144 15.46 15.45 5.79
CA ASP A 144 16.27 16.18 6.77
C ASP A 144 17.75 15.76 6.76
N GLY A 145 18.15 14.98 5.76
CA GLY A 145 19.51 14.41 5.65
C GLY A 145 19.79 13.26 6.60
N SER A 146 18.79 12.71 7.30
CA SER A 146 18.95 11.57 8.23
C SER A 146 19.27 10.26 7.52
N GLY A 147 19.19 10.22 6.18
CA GLY A 147 19.45 9.05 5.37
C GLY A 147 18.26 8.08 5.31
N CYS A 148 17.04 8.57 5.54
CA CYS A 148 15.81 7.78 5.38
C CYS A 148 15.71 7.26 3.95
N TYR A 149 15.45 5.97 3.82
CA TYR A 149 15.43 5.28 2.53
C TYR A 149 14.28 5.72 1.63
N ALA A 150 13.17 6.20 2.19
CA ALA A 150 12.06 6.75 1.42
C ALA A 150 12.50 7.91 0.49
N PHE A 151 13.52 8.69 0.85
CA PHE A 151 14.02 9.79 0.03
C PHE A 151 15.06 9.37 -1.01
N LYS A 152 15.56 8.14 -0.94
CA LYS A 152 16.48 7.57 -1.94
C LYS A 152 15.74 6.90 -3.09
N GLN A 153 14.43 6.73 -2.96
CA GLN A 153 13.57 6.06 -3.91
C GLN A 153 12.51 7.02 -4.40
N SER A 154 12.17 6.94 -5.67
CA SER A 154 11.17 7.81 -6.26
C SER A 154 10.32 7.04 -7.26
N PHE A 155 9.05 7.32 -7.26
CA PHE A 155 8.15 6.92 -8.34
C PHE A 155 8.46 7.78 -9.55
N ASP A 156 9.55 7.43 -10.24
CA ASP A 156 10.03 8.09 -11.43
C ASP A 156 9.36 7.52 -12.71
N GLU A 157 9.71 8.09 -13.86
CA GLU A 157 9.20 7.63 -15.15
C GLU A 157 9.48 6.15 -15.39
N ARG A 158 10.67 5.67 -15.02
CA ARG A 158 11.07 4.26 -15.18
C ARG A 158 10.18 3.32 -14.40
N LEU A 159 9.87 3.64 -13.14
CA LEU A 159 9.02 2.81 -12.29
C LEU A 159 7.56 2.84 -12.75
N PHE A 160 7.03 4.00 -13.16
CA PHE A 160 5.70 4.07 -13.76
C PHE A 160 5.61 3.25 -15.05
N ARG A 161 6.58 3.34 -15.94
CA ARG A 161 6.63 2.53 -17.16
C ARG A 161 6.71 1.04 -16.87
N TRP A 162 7.52 0.65 -15.89
CA TRP A 162 7.63 -0.74 -15.47
C TRP A 162 6.28 -1.30 -14.95
N GLU A 163 5.56 -0.55 -14.12
CA GLU A 163 4.25 -0.97 -13.63
C GLU A 163 3.20 -1.03 -14.75
N PHE A 164 3.27 -0.14 -15.74
CA PHE A 164 2.40 -0.22 -16.90
C PHE A 164 2.72 -1.40 -17.81
N GLU A 165 3.99 -1.74 -18.02
CA GLU A 165 4.36 -2.96 -18.76
C GLU A 165 3.88 -4.20 -18.02
N HIS A 166 3.99 -4.23 -16.70
CA HIS A 166 3.45 -5.32 -15.87
C HIS A 166 1.92 -5.46 -16.03
N PHE A 167 1.18 -4.34 -16.09
CA PHE A 167 -0.24 -4.35 -16.41
C PHE A 167 -0.51 -4.88 -17.83
N ILE A 168 0.25 -4.46 -18.83
CA ILE A 168 0.08 -4.94 -20.23
C ILE A 168 0.31 -6.46 -20.29
N GLU A 169 1.34 -6.95 -19.60
CA GLU A 169 1.72 -8.37 -19.63
C GLU A 169 0.70 -9.26 -18.91
N TYR A 170 0.20 -8.85 -17.75
CA TYR A 170 -0.65 -9.70 -16.90
C TYR A 170 -2.10 -9.25 -16.82
N GLY A 171 -2.41 -7.99 -17.09
CA GLY A 171 -3.75 -7.42 -16.94
C GLY A 171 -4.59 -7.46 -18.21
N LEU A 172 -3.97 -7.57 -19.39
CA LEU A 172 -4.67 -7.57 -20.67
C LEU A 172 -4.84 -8.97 -21.25
N ASP A 173 -5.78 -9.08 -22.19
CA ASP A 173 -5.99 -10.31 -22.96
C ASP A 173 -4.73 -10.61 -23.78
N PRO A 174 -4.13 -11.81 -23.64
CA PRO A 174 -2.95 -12.20 -24.42
C PRO A 174 -3.24 -12.30 -25.93
N GLU A 175 -4.51 -12.45 -26.33
CA GLU A 175 -4.94 -12.50 -27.73
C GLU A 175 -5.19 -11.10 -28.34
N ALA A 176 -4.93 -10.03 -27.58
CA ALA A 176 -5.07 -8.66 -28.09
C ALA A 176 -4.14 -8.40 -29.30
N SER A 177 -4.63 -7.63 -30.28
CA SER A 177 -3.85 -7.34 -31.46
C SER A 177 -2.54 -6.58 -31.15
N ALA A 178 -1.47 -6.92 -31.87
CA ALA A 178 -0.18 -6.24 -31.70
C ALA A 178 -0.27 -4.72 -31.92
N GLY A 179 -1.15 -4.28 -32.83
CA GLY A 179 -1.42 -2.86 -33.07
C GLY A 179 -2.02 -2.17 -31.86
N ALA A 180 -3.08 -2.74 -31.27
CA ALA A 180 -3.73 -2.19 -30.08
C ALA A 180 -2.78 -2.16 -28.87
N LEU A 181 -1.95 -3.18 -28.67
CA LEU A 181 -0.94 -3.20 -27.63
C LEU A 181 0.15 -2.13 -27.82
N THR A 182 0.55 -1.87 -29.08
CA THR A 182 1.52 -0.81 -29.41
C THR A 182 0.96 0.57 -29.10
N GLU A 183 -0.30 0.82 -29.45
CA GLU A 183 -0.98 2.09 -29.14
C GLU A 183 -1.17 2.27 -27.64
N CYS A 184 -1.60 1.23 -26.93
CA CYS A 184 -1.73 1.21 -25.48
C CYS A 184 -0.40 1.57 -24.79
N ARG A 185 0.72 0.96 -25.20
CA ARG A 185 2.06 1.30 -24.68
C ARG A 185 2.39 2.77 -24.87
N ALA A 186 2.13 3.30 -26.06
CA ALA A 186 2.38 4.71 -26.34
C ALA A 186 1.51 5.65 -25.50
N GLU A 187 0.25 5.29 -25.22
CA GLU A 187 -0.64 6.03 -24.34
C GLU A 187 -0.14 6.01 -22.88
N LEU A 188 0.17 4.83 -22.37
CA LEU A 188 0.64 4.66 -20.99
C LEU A 188 2.04 5.24 -20.78
N ALA A 189 2.90 5.28 -21.82
CA ALA A 189 4.16 5.99 -21.78
C ALA A 189 3.97 7.50 -21.56
N ARG A 190 3.05 8.13 -22.32
CA ARG A 190 2.70 9.55 -22.12
C ARG A 190 2.10 9.82 -20.73
N LEU A 191 1.33 8.87 -20.21
CA LEU A 191 0.80 8.96 -18.86
C LEU A 191 1.92 8.88 -17.81
N ALA A 192 2.90 8.00 -17.99
CA ALA A 192 4.07 7.91 -17.12
C ALA A 192 4.84 9.23 -17.07
N ASP A 193 5.02 9.90 -18.23
CA ASP A 193 5.67 11.21 -18.32
C ASP A 193 4.89 12.28 -17.53
N ARG A 194 3.55 12.30 -17.67
CA ARG A 194 2.69 13.22 -16.91
C ARG A 194 2.79 12.99 -15.40
N LEU A 195 2.72 11.74 -14.95
CA LEU A 195 2.85 11.37 -13.54
C LEU A 195 4.23 11.71 -12.97
N ALA A 196 5.28 11.43 -13.74
CA ALA A 196 6.66 11.72 -13.33
C ALA A 196 6.96 13.22 -13.23
N ALA A 197 6.21 14.06 -13.95
CA ALA A 197 6.33 15.52 -13.86
C ALA A 197 5.63 16.14 -12.66
N LEU A 198 4.78 15.39 -11.92
CA LEU A 198 4.09 15.89 -10.73
C LEU A 198 5.08 16.11 -9.58
N PRO A 199 4.87 17.13 -8.73
CA PRO A 199 5.62 17.29 -7.49
C PRO A 199 5.52 16.05 -6.62
N ARG A 200 6.63 15.68 -5.99
CA ARG A 200 6.73 14.49 -5.15
C ARG A 200 6.86 14.85 -3.70
N VAL A 201 6.17 14.09 -2.87
CA VAL A 201 6.24 14.14 -1.40
C VAL A 201 6.55 12.73 -0.88
N PHE A 202 6.78 12.60 0.42
CA PHE A 202 6.79 11.30 1.07
C PHE A 202 5.45 10.60 0.85
N CYS A 203 5.47 9.37 0.35
CA CYS A 203 4.31 8.51 0.19
C CYS A 203 4.56 7.14 0.81
N HIS A 204 3.54 6.62 1.47
CA HIS A 204 3.51 5.28 2.05
C HIS A 204 3.51 4.20 0.96
N ARG A 205 3.02 4.53 -0.25
CA ARG A 205 2.84 3.66 -1.41
C ARG A 205 1.64 2.71 -1.33
N ASP A 206 1.42 2.07 -0.19
CA ASP A 206 0.29 1.17 0.04
C ASP A 206 -0.59 1.66 1.21
N TYR A 207 -0.97 2.97 1.17
CA TYR A 207 -1.84 3.62 2.14
C TYR A 207 -3.30 3.25 1.90
N HIS A 208 -3.66 1.99 2.11
CA HIS A 208 -5.02 1.49 1.90
C HIS A 208 -5.66 1.02 3.21
N ALA A 209 -6.98 0.81 3.18
CA ALA A 209 -7.79 0.58 4.38
C ALA A 209 -7.38 -0.65 5.22
N TRP A 210 -6.64 -1.61 4.64
CA TRP A 210 -6.12 -2.79 5.35
C TRP A 210 -4.74 -2.57 6.00
N ASN A 211 -4.01 -1.52 5.62
CA ASN A 211 -2.76 -1.11 6.27
C ASN A 211 -2.96 0.00 7.30
N LEU A 212 -4.21 0.40 7.51
CA LEU A 212 -4.63 1.35 8.53
C LEU A 212 -5.51 0.63 9.55
N HIS A 213 -5.11 0.64 10.81
CA HIS A 213 -5.83 -0.05 11.87
C HIS A 213 -6.43 0.95 12.86
N LEU A 214 -7.68 0.75 13.26
CA LEU A 214 -8.27 1.52 14.35
C LEU A 214 -7.96 0.84 15.69
N HIS A 215 -7.03 1.41 16.44
CA HIS A 215 -6.64 0.92 17.75
C HIS A 215 -6.78 2.00 18.81
N ARG A 216 -7.54 1.73 19.88
CA ARG A 216 -7.79 2.69 20.98
C ARG A 216 -8.22 4.08 20.47
N SER A 217 -9.15 4.10 19.52
CA SER A 217 -9.67 5.30 18.84
C SER A 217 -8.66 6.10 17.99
N ARG A 218 -7.47 5.58 17.77
CA ARG A 218 -6.44 6.17 16.89
C ARG A 218 -6.24 5.32 15.65
N ILE A 219 -5.90 5.96 14.54
CA ILE A 219 -5.47 5.24 13.33
C ILE A 219 -3.98 4.90 13.51
N ARG A 220 -3.66 3.61 13.30
CA ARG A 220 -2.28 3.11 13.28
C ARG A 220 -1.93 2.68 11.87
N VAL A 221 -0.75 3.03 11.42
CA VAL A 221 -0.25 2.79 10.05
C VAL A 221 0.79 1.69 10.10
N ILE A 222 0.58 0.62 9.34
CA ILE A 222 1.52 -0.50 9.21
C ILE A 222 2.01 -0.61 7.76
N ASP A 223 3.02 -1.43 7.51
CA ASP A 223 3.56 -1.74 6.17
C ASP A 223 4.18 -0.54 5.44
N PHE A 224 4.85 0.34 6.17
CA PHE A 224 5.43 1.61 5.71
C PHE A 224 6.86 1.50 5.15
N GLN A 225 7.49 0.34 5.19
CA GLN A 225 8.90 0.16 4.83
C GLN A 225 9.21 0.37 3.34
N ASP A 226 8.20 0.30 2.49
CA ASP A 226 8.31 0.51 1.04
C ASP A 226 7.97 1.96 0.64
N ALA A 227 7.95 2.87 1.62
CA ALA A 227 7.72 4.28 1.40
C ALA A 227 8.77 4.88 0.44
N LEU A 228 8.32 5.83 -0.38
CA LEU A 228 9.15 6.49 -1.40
C LEU A 228 8.63 7.90 -1.70
N LEU A 229 9.33 8.63 -2.55
CA LEU A 229 8.85 9.90 -3.11
C LEU A 229 7.89 9.64 -4.27
N ALA A 230 6.64 10.09 -4.15
CA ALA A 230 5.61 9.96 -5.20
C ALA A 230 4.72 11.20 -5.26
N PRO A 231 3.85 11.35 -6.29
CA PRO A 231 2.83 12.39 -6.30
C PRO A 231 1.95 12.33 -5.06
N ALA A 232 1.62 13.47 -4.46
CA ALA A 232 0.91 13.54 -3.18
C ALA A 232 -0.44 12.78 -3.18
N LEU A 233 -1.16 12.82 -4.31
CA LEU A 233 -2.45 12.16 -4.47
C LEU A 233 -2.34 10.63 -4.70
N TYR A 234 -1.13 10.07 -4.79
CA TYR A 234 -0.94 8.63 -4.97
C TYR A 234 -1.48 7.82 -3.79
N ASP A 235 -1.19 8.25 -2.56
CA ASP A 235 -1.70 7.57 -1.35
C ASP A 235 -3.19 7.82 -1.13
N VAL A 236 -3.72 8.99 -1.53
CA VAL A 236 -5.17 9.24 -1.57
C VAL A 236 -5.84 8.25 -2.52
N ALA A 237 -5.28 8.07 -3.72
CA ALA A 237 -5.77 7.09 -4.69
C ALA A 237 -5.68 5.66 -4.12
N SER A 238 -4.58 5.33 -3.43
CA SER A 238 -4.42 4.05 -2.75
C SER A 238 -5.54 3.79 -1.75
N LEU A 239 -5.90 4.79 -0.94
CA LEU A 239 -6.95 4.65 0.06
C LEU A 239 -8.34 4.48 -0.55
N LEU A 240 -8.67 5.25 -1.59
CA LEU A 240 -10.03 5.33 -2.11
C LEU A 240 -10.35 4.30 -3.22
N THR A 241 -9.35 3.69 -3.85
CA THR A 241 -9.55 2.80 -5.00
C THR A 241 -9.11 1.35 -4.78
N ASP A 242 -8.59 0.99 -3.60
CA ASP A 242 -8.05 -0.36 -3.38
C ASP A 242 -9.16 -1.40 -3.20
N ARG A 243 -9.02 -2.54 -3.88
CA ARG A 243 -9.88 -3.73 -3.75
C ARG A 243 -11.37 -3.39 -3.83
N ILE A 244 -12.12 -3.65 -2.75
CA ILE A 244 -13.57 -3.43 -2.63
C ILE A 244 -13.93 -2.04 -2.08
N THR A 245 -12.96 -1.19 -1.76
CA THR A 245 -13.20 0.17 -1.23
C THR A 245 -14.16 0.98 -2.11
N PRO A 246 -14.08 0.92 -3.46
CA PRO A 246 -15.02 1.62 -4.33
C PRO A 246 -16.49 1.23 -4.17
N ARG A 247 -16.80 0.08 -3.57
CA ARG A 247 -18.19 -0.28 -3.23
C ARG A 247 -18.80 0.61 -2.14
N LEU A 248 -17.95 1.18 -1.28
CA LEU A 248 -18.33 2.05 -0.18
C LEU A 248 -18.25 3.54 -0.55
N ILE A 249 -17.35 3.89 -1.47
CA ILE A 249 -17.04 5.25 -1.86
C ILE A 249 -17.83 5.60 -3.15
N ASP A 250 -18.97 6.23 -3.01
CA ASP A 250 -19.70 6.76 -4.15
C ASP A 250 -19.05 8.05 -4.69
N PRO A 251 -19.40 8.52 -5.90
CA PRO A 251 -18.80 9.73 -6.49
C PRO A 251 -18.92 11.00 -5.65
N SER A 252 -19.98 11.13 -4.83
CA SER A 252 -20.17 12.28 -3.94
C SER A 252 -19.21 12.24 -2.77
N LEU A 253 -19.11 11.09 -2.14
CA LEU A 253 -18.17 10.83 -1.04
C LEU A 253 -16.71 10.94 -1.51
N GLU A 254 -16.39 10.38 -2.69
CA GLU A 254 -15.06 10.55 -3.30
C GLU A 254 -14.72 12.04 -3.45
N ALA A 255 -15.62 12.83 -4.01
CA ALA A 255 -15.42 14.27 -4.21
C ALA A 255 -15.23 15.02 -2.89
N SER A 256 -16.03 14.69 -1.86
CA SER A 256 -15.90 15.26 -0.50
C SER A 256 -14.54 14.94 0.11
N LEU A 257 -14.12 13.68 0.07
CA LEU A 257 -12.85 13.22 0.63
C LEU A 257 -11.64 13.84 -0.08
N ILE A 258 -11.65 13.93 -1.41
CA ILE A 258 -10.58 14.62 -2.17
C ILE A 258 -10.52 16.09 -1.79
N THR A 259 -11.68 16.76 -1.66
CA THR A 259 -11.75 18.17 -1.27
C THR A 259 -11.21 18.38 0.14
N ARG A 260 -11.56 17.49 1.09
CA ARG A 260 -11.04 17.52 2.46
C ARG A 260 -9.52 17.42 2.49
N TYR A 261 -8.96 16.42 1.79
CA TYR A 261 -7.51 16.25 1.69
C TYR A 261 -6.85 17.51 1.07
N ALA A 262 -7.40 18.00 -0.04
CA ALA A 262 -6.86 19.17 -0.74
C ALA A 262 -6.82 20.41 0.17
N GLN A 263 -7.88 20.64 0.93
CA GLN A 263 -7.94 21.74 1.91
C GLN A 263 -6.89 21.59 3.01
N HIS A 264 -6.75 20.39 3.58
CA HIS A 264 -5.80 20.12 4.65
C HIS A 264 -4.34 20.24 4.14
N ALA A 265 -4.06 19.70 2.96
CA ALA A 265 -2.73 19.72 2.34
C ALA A 265 -2.37 21.05 1.65
N GLY A 266 -3.29 22.01 1.58
CA GLY A 266 -3.07 23.31 0.91
C GLY A 266 -2.95 23.19 -0.62
N VAL A 267 -3.56 22.18 -1.24
CA VAL A 267 -3.56 21.96 -2.70
C VAL A 267 -4.83 22.56 -3.31
N PRO A 268 -4.76 23.28 -4.44
CA PRO A 268 -5.95 23.75 -5.15
C PRO A 268 -6.87 22.59 -5.55
N ALA A 269 -8.18 22.71 -5.34
CA ALA A 269 -9.12 21.60 -5.49
C ALA A 269 -9.17 21.01 -6.92
N ASP A 270 -9.13 21.87 -7.95
CA ASP A 270 -9.13 21.40 -9.34
C ASP A 270 -7.87 20.60 -9.67
N ARG A 271 -6.73 21.08 -9.20
CA ARG A 271 -5.46 20.38 -9.33
C ARG A 271 -5.46 19.05 -8.58
N ALA A 272 -5.95 19.02 -7.35
CA ALA A 272 -6.05 17.79 -6.57
C ALA A 272 -6.91 16.74 -7.28
N ARG A 273 -8.03 17.15 -7.89
CA ARG A 273 -8.90 16.25 -8.64
C ARG A 273 -8.21 15.68 -9.89
N GLU A 274 -7.49 16.52 -10.66
CA GLU A 274 -6.76 16.08 -11.85
C GLU A 274 -5.66 15.09 -11.45
N GLU A 275 -4.80 15.45 -10.49
CA GLU A 275 -3.70 14.61 -10.03
C GLU A 275 -4.21 13.29 -9.40
N TYR A 276 -5.32 13.34 -8.65
CA TYR A 276 -5.98 12.15 -8.12
C TYR A 276 -6.42 11.21 -9.23
N ASN A 277 -7.11 11.70 -10.26
CA ASN A 277 -7.55 10.85 -11.37
C ASN A 277 -6.38 10.17 -12.08
N LEU A 278 -5.26 10.88 -12.28
CA LEU A 278 -4.04 10.31 -12.87
C LEU A 278 -3.44 9.21 -11.99
N CYS A 279 -3.26 9.49 -10.71
CA CYS A 279 -2.73 8.53 -9.73
C CYS A 279 -3.65 7.31 -9.56
N ALA A 280 -4.95 7.53 -9.48
CA ALA A 280 -5.95 6.47 -9.34
C ALA A 280 -5.96 5.56 -10.56
N PHE A 281 -5.94 6.12 -11.77
CA PHE A 281 -5.88 5.32 -12.98
C PHE A 281 -4.61 4.46 -13.04
N GLN A 282 -3.44 5.05 -12.79
CA GLN A 282 -2.19 4.30 -12.74
C GLN A 282 -2.27 3.16 -11.71
N ARG A 283 -2.71 3.47 -10.49
CA ARG A 283 -2.76 2.49 -9.41
C ARG A 283 -3.73 1.34 -9.71
N VAL A 284 -4.92 1.60 -10.23
CA VAL A 284 -5.87 0.52 -10.52
C VAL A 284 -5.37 -0.37 -11.66
N LEU A 285 -4.66 0.16 -12.67
CA LEU A 285 -4.00 -0.64 -13.69
C LEU A 285 -2.91 -1.54 -13.08
N LYS A 286 -2.04 -0.97 -12.22
CA LYS A 286 -1.07 -1.75 -11.44
C LYS A 286 -1.72 -2.90 -10.69
N VAL A 287 -2.82 -2.62 -9.97
CA VAL A 287 -3.52 -3.64 -9.16
C VAL A 287 -4.10 -4.75 -10.05
N VAL A 288 -4.70 -4.41 -11.19
CA VAL A 288 -5.18 -5.41 -12.16
C VAL A 288 -4.04 -6.33 -12.61
N GLY A 289 -2.91 -5.78 -13.05
CA GLY A 289 -1.74 -6.57 -13.47
C GLY A 289 -1.19 -7.43 -12.32
N ARG A 290 -1.04 -6.83 -11.14
CA ARG A 290 -0.49 -7.50 -9.96
C ARG A 290 -1.37 -8.66 -9.47
N PHE A 291 -2.69 -8.50 -9.45
CA PHE A 291 -3.60 -9.56 -9.00
C PHE A 291 -3.60 -10.74 -9.96
N ASN A 292 -3.60 -10.51 -11.27
CA ASN A 292 -3.43 -11.59 -12.24
C ASN A 292 -2.07 -12.30 -12.07
N PHE A 293 -0.97 -11.56 -11.95
CA PHE A 293 0.35 -12.13 -11.70
C PHE A 293 0.39 -12.99 -10.42
N LEU A 294 -0.16 -12.50 -9.33
CA LEU A 294 -0.22 -13.24 -8.06
C LEU A 294 -1.07 -14.51 -8.18
N ALA A 295 -2.18 -14.44 -8.89
CA ALA A 295 -3.06 -15.57 -9.09
C ALA A 295 -2.42 -16.64 -10.01
N GLU A 296 -1.88 -16.22 -11.16
CA GLU A 296 -1.45 -17.13 -12.22
C GLU A 296 0.00 -17.61 -12.04
N VAL A 297 0.90 -16.70 -11.69
CA VAL A 297 2.35 -17.01 -11.62
C VAL A 297 2.76 -17.42 -10.21
N LYS A 298 2.22 -16.76 -9.18
CA LYS A 298 2.56 -17.07 -7.77
C LYS A 298 1.62 -18.08 -7.11
N GLY A 299 0.62 -18.62 -7.85
CA GLY A 299 -0.28 -19.64 -7.36
C GLY A 299 -1.17 -19.20 -6.18
N LYS A 300 -1.58 -17.90 -6.15
CA LYS A 300 -2.42 -17.32 -5.11
C LYS A 300 -3.83 -16.98 -5.65
N PRO A 301 -4.72 -17.98 -5.86
CA PRO A 301 -5.98 -17.79 -6.58
C PRO A 301 -6.96 -16.81 -5.90
N ALA A 302 -6.81 -16.54 -4.61
CA ALA A 302 -7.61 -15.54 -3.90
C ALA A 302 -7.54 -14.14 -4.54
N TYR A 303 -6.45 -13.81 -5.23
CA TYR A 303 -6.32 -12.52 -5.92
C TYR A 303 -7.18 -12.45 -7.20
N ALA A 304 -7.39 -13.57 -7.89
CA ALA A 304 -8.30 -13.60 -9.04
C ALA A 304 -9.74 -13.25 -8.63
N ALA A 305 -10.18 -13.68 -7.45
CA ALA A 305 -11.50 -13.37 -6.92
C ALA A 305 -11.75 -11.88 -6.64
N MET A 306 -10.69 -11.05 -6.60
CA MET A 306 -10.79 -9.60 -6.40
C MET A 306 -10.88 -8.82 -7.72
N LEU A 307 -10.54 -9.42 -8.85
CA LEU A 307 -10.55 -8.74 -10.16
C LEU A 307 -11.94 -8.21 -10.57
N PRO A 308 -13.08 -8.89 -10.28
CA PRO A 308 -14.41 -8.37 -10.54
C PRO A 308 -14.71 -7.02 -9.89
N ASP A 309 -14.01 -6.67 -8.81
CA ASP A 309 -14.14 -5.36 -8.14
C ASP A 309 -13.19 -4.31 -8.73
N VAL A 310 -11.97 -4.71 -9.03
CA VAL A 310 -10.91 -3.78 -9.46
C VAL A 310 -11.05 -3.37 -10.93
N VAL A 311 -11.45 -4.29 -11.81
CA VAL A 311 -11.55 -4.00 -13.26
C VAL A 311 -12.63 -2.95 -13.58
N PRO A 312 -13.85 -2.96 -13.00
CA PRO A 312 -14.81 -1.87 -13.17
C PRO A 312 -14.24 -0.52 -12.75
N THR A 313 -13.51 -0.46 -11.65
CA THR A 313 -12.83 0.77 -11.20
C THR A 313 -11.79 1.24 -12.22
N ALA A 314 -10.99 0.34 -12.81
CA ALA A 314 -10.05 0.69 -13.88
C ALA A 314 -10.75 1.29 -15.11
N ARG A 315 -11.91 0.75 -15.50
CA ARG A 315 -12.72 1.29 -16.60
C ARG A 315 -13.28 2.66 -16.31
N GLU A 316 -13.75 2.87 -15.09
CA GLU A 316 -14.28 4.15 -14.65
C GLU A 316 -13.19 5.23 -14.71
N PHE A 317 -11.99 4.98 -14.17
CA PHE A 317 -10.90 5.93 -14.25
C PHE A 317 -10.38 6.10 -15.68
N ALA A 318 -10.36 5.07 -16.51
CA ALA A 318 -10.06 5.20 -17.94
C ALA A 318 -11.00 6.19 -18.65
N ALA A 319 -12.27 6.25 -18.26
CA ALA A 319 -13.23 7.20 -18.81
C ALA A 319 -12.98 8.65 -18.35
N ARG A 320 -12.31 8.85 -17.22
CA ARG A 320 -11.96 10.15 -16.65
C ARG A 320 -10.64 10.73 -17.21
N ILE A 321 -9.85 9.92 -17.93
CA ILE A 321 -8.52 10.29 -18.45
C ILE A 321 -8.56 10.49 -19.95
N ASP A 322 -8.09 11.64 -20.41
CA ASP A 322 -7.93 11.91 -21.83
C ASP A 322 -6.67 11.27 -22.41
N GLY A 323 -6.74 10.89 -23.69
CA GLY A 323 -5.60 10.38 -24.46
C GLY A 323 -5.26 8.91 -24.23
N VAL A 324 -6.23 8.10 -23.77
CA VAL A 324 -6.08 6.65 -23.53
C VAL A 324 -7.17 5.80 -24.23
N PRO A 325 -7.54 6.05 -25.51
CA PRO A 325 -8.61 5.32 -26.18
C PRO A 325 -8.28 3.83 -26.38
N ALA A 326 -7.06 3.47 -26.78
CA ALA A 326 -6.66 2.08 -26.98
C ALA A 326 -6.63 1.31 -25.65
N THR A 327 -6.11 1.91 -24.58
CA THR A 327 -6.13 1.33 -23.23
C THR A 327 -7.56 1.11 -22.75
N ARG A 328 -8.47 2.05 -23.02
CA ARG A 328 -9.89 1.94 -22.67
C ARG A 328 -10.57 0.79 -23.40
N GLU A 329 -10.29 0.61 -24.68
CA GLU A 329 -10.83 -0.51 -25.47
C GLU A 329 -10.31 -1.85 -24.95
N LEU A 330 -9.00 -1.96 -24.71
CA LEU A 330 -8.39 -3.19 -24.19
C LEU A 330 -8.92 -3.58 -22.79
N LEU A 331 -9.21 -2.61 -21.94
CA LEU A 331 -9.83 -2.89 -20.63
C LEU A 331 -11.21 -3.56 -20.75
N GLN A 332 -11.94 -3.39 -21.86
CA GLN A 332 -13.19 -4.10 -22.10
C GLN A 332 -12.96 -5.61 -22.31
N SER A 333 -11.87 -6.00 -22.98
CA SER A 333 -11.54 -7.41 -23.23
C SER A 333 -10.89 -8.11 -22.03
N ALA A 334 -10.19 -7.39 -21.15
CA ALA A 334 -9.56 -7.96 -19.95
C ALA A 334 -10.55 -8.70 -19.02
N VAL A 335 -11.80 -8.23 -18.94
CA VAL A 335 -12.86 -8.88 -18.13
C VAL A 335 -13.37 -10.14 -18.79
N LYS A 336 -13.43 -10.20 -20.12
CA LYS A 336 -13.89 -11.43 -20.82
C LYS A 336 -12.94 -12.59 -20.58
N ALA A 337 -11.63 -12.35 -20.52
CA ALA A 337 -10.63 -13.36 -20.21
C ALA A 337 -10.77 -13.90 -18.77
N GLY A 338 -11.05 -13.03 -17.79
CA GLY A 338 -11.33 -13.43 -16.40
C GLY A 338 -12.57 -14.32 -16.28
N GLN A 339 -13.65 -13.97 -16.95
CA GLN A 339 -14.89 -14.75 -16.94
C GLN A 339 -14.78 -16.10 -17.66
N ALA A 340 -13.97 -16.18 -18.73
CA ALA A 340 -13.72 -17.44 -19.43
C ALA A 340 -12.88 -18.42 -18.60
N ARG A 341 -12.02 -17.90 -17.72
CA ARG A 341 -11.18 -18.72 -16.80
C ARG A 341 -11.95 -19.24 -15.59
N GLU A 342 -12.95 -18.49 -15.08
CA GLU A 342 -13.87 -18.98 -14.03
C GLU A 342 -14.75 -20.15 -14.51
N ALA A 343 -15.10 -20.17 -15.79
CA ALA A 343 -15.90 -21.29 -16.37
C ALA A 343 -15.06 -22.53 -16.69
N ALA A 344 -13.72 -22.44 -16.60
CA ALA A 344 -12.78 -23.53 -16.90
C ALA A 344 -12.17 -24.19 -15.65
N LEU A 345 -12.46 -23.68 -14.43
CA LEU A 345 -12.10 -24.24 -13.14
C LEU A 345 -13.34 -24.88 -12.46
#